data_298fcabfaae46018392d5d1faf5fb56b
#
_entry.id   298fcabfaae46018392d5d1faf5fb56b
#
_cell.length_a   1.000
_cell.length_b   1.000
_cell.length_c   1.000
_cell.angle_alpha   90.00
_cell.angle_beta   90.00
_cell.angle_gamma   90.00
#
_symmetry.space_group_name_H-M   'P 1'
#
loop_
_entity.id
_entity.type
_entity.pdbx_description
1 polymer ?
#
loop_
_entity_poly.entity_id
_entity_poly.type
_entity_poly.pdbx_seq_one_letter_code
_entity_poly.pdbx_strand_id
1 'polypeptide(L)'
;MSMSGGVGKIFVPAALVLTLSFGFAYFVGQQVLRNSANDPQVEIAEGVIEALNQGQDPEAFSSMSPTDMEKSLSPFVIVFDKDGNGVSGTTQLDGQLPTPPKNVFDSVDNVKGSKFSWQPKAGVRIASVIFRYKAPAIDVSSTPSEGYVLAGKSLREVDARIQNLMKLTAVAWVIALLLVWGLILLVNRKKQEMHVEGENHENPNHV
;
A
#
# COMPACT_ATOMS: atom_id res chain seq x y z
N MET A 1 25.18 -41.92 -16.25
CA MET A 1 26.11 -40.89 -15.79
C MET A 1 25.44 -39.53 -15.77
N SER A 2 25.64 -38.77 -14.73
CA SER A 2 24.84 -37.69 -14.19
C SER A 2 24.54 -36.51 -15.14
N MET A 3 23.43 -36.53 -15.86
CA MET A 3 22.87 -35.38 -16.59
C MET A 3 22.31 -34.29 -15.67
N SER A 4 22.07 -34.64 -14.40
CA SER A 4 21.45 -33.71 -13.43
C SER A 4 22.40 -32.60 -12.93
N GLY A 5 23.71 -32.84 -12.94
CA GLY A 5 24.71 -31.89 -12.40
C GLY A 5 24.93 -30.62 -13.24
N GLY A 6 24.74 -30.69 -14.56
CA GLY A 6 24.95 -29.55 -15.48
C GLY A 6 23.77 -28.57 -15.49
N VAL A 7 22.55 -29.10 -15.49
CA VAL A 7 21.30 -28.32 -15.50
C VAL A 7 21.18 -27.51 -14.20
N GLY A 8 21.44 -28.15 -13.05
CA GLY A 8 21.36 -27.50 -11.75
C GLY A 8 22.35 -26.34 -11.58
N LYS A 9 23.56 -26.46 -12.12
CA LYS A 9 24.61 -25.41 -12.03
C LYS A 9 24.23 -24.12 -12.74
N ILE A 10 23.39 -24.18 -13.78
CA ILE A 10 22.93 -23.00 -14.51
C ILE A 10 21.57 -22.55 -13.99
N PHE A 11 20.66 -23.48 -13.68
CA PHE A 11 19.30 -23.18 -13.24
C PHE A 11 19.28 -22.48 -11.88
N VAL A 12 20.06 -22.94 -10.89
CA VAL A 12 20.04 -22.37 -9.54
C VAL A 12 20.42 -20.88 -9.51
N PRO A 13 21.55 -20.43 -10.09
CA PRO A 13 21.86 -19.00 -10.12
C PRO A 13 20.85 -18.18 -10.92
N ALA A 14 20.34 -18.70 -12.03
CA ALA A 14 19.30 -18.02 -12.83
C ALA A 14 17.99 -17.87 -12.03
N ALA A 15 17.55 -18.93 -11.35
CA ALA A 15 16.37 -18.90 -10.49
C ALA A 15 16.53 -17.91 -9.32
N LEU A 16 17.73 -17.83 -8.74
CA LEU A 16 18.04 -16.88 -7.67
C LEU A 16 17.95 -15.43 -8.16
N VAL A 17 18.56 -15.12 -9.32
CA VAL A 17 18.49 -13.78 -9.91
C VAL A 17 17.04 -13.40 -10.24
N LEU A 18 16.27 -14.31 -10.85
CA LEU A 18 14.84 -14.08 -11.11
C LEU A 18 14.06 -13.82 -9.83
N THR A 19 14.26 -14.63 -8.80
CA THR A 19 13.55 -14.48 -7.52
C THR A 19 13.84 -13.13 -6.87
N LEU A 20 15.10 -12.70 -6.86
CA LEU A 20 15.49 -11.39 -6.34
C LEU A 20 14.89 -10.25 -7.18
N SER A 21 14.89 -10.37 -8.51
CA SER A 21 14.34 -9.34 -9.41
C SER A 21 12.83 -9.19 -9.25
N PHE A 22 12.07 -10.29 -9.22
CA PHE A 22 10.63 -10.26 -9.02
C PHE A 22 10.27 -9.81 -7.59
N GLY A 23 11.04 -10.23 -6.58
CA GLY A 23 10.89 -9.77 -5.20
C GLY A 23 11.12 -8.28 -5.06
N PHE A 24 12.14 -7.73 -5.69
CA PHE A 24 12.41 -6.30 -5.71
C PHE A 24 11.32 -5.50 -6.44
N ALA A 25 10.88 -5.97 -7.62
CA ALA A 25 9.79 -5.33 -8.37
C ALA A 25 8.48 -5.30 -7.57
N TYR A 26 8.14 -6.40 -6.87
CA TYR A 26 7.00 -6.46 -5.97
C TYR A 26 7.13 -5.47 -4.81
N PHE A 27 8.30 -5.42 -4.16
CA PHE A 27 8.56 -4.50 -3.05
C PHE A 27 8.40 -3.04 -3.46
N VAL A 28 8.99 -2.63 -4.58
CA VAL A 28 8.86 -1.26 -5.11
C VAL A 28 7.41 -0.95 -5.45
N GLY A 29 6.71 -1.84 -6.17
CA GLY A 29 5.31 -1.67 -6.51
C GLY A 29 4.41 -1.52 -5.27
N GLN A 30 4.65 -2.32 -4.23
CA GLN A 30 3.94 -2.22 -2.96
C GLN A 30 4.16 -0.87 -2.26
N GLN A 31 5.41 -0.36 -2.26
CA GLN A 31 5.73 0.94 -1.67
C GLN A 31 5.05 2.10 -2.41
N VAL A 32 5.05 2.07 -3.74
CA VAL A 32 4.36 3.09 -4.56
C VAL A 32 2.87 3.10 -4.25
N LEU A 33 2.20 1.94 -4.24
CA LEU A 33 0.77 1.85 -3.94
C LEU A 33 0.42 2.35 -2.53
N ARG A 34 1.27 2.09 -1.53
CA ARG A 34 1.06 2.58 -0.17
C ARG A 34 1.26 4.08 -0.03
N ASN A 35 2.28 4.64 -0.67
CA ASN A 35 2.55 6.07 -0.60
C ASN A 35 1.45 6.90 -1.26
N SER A 36 0.97 6.48 -2.43
CA SER A 36 -0.12 7.16 -3.15
C SER A 36 -1.47 7.13 -2.40
N ALA A 37 -1.61 6.32 -1.36
CA ALA A 37 -2.84 6.24 -0.58
C ALA A 37 -3.05 7.44 0.35
N ASN A 38 -2.01 8.24 0.64
CA ASN A 38 -2.07 9.31 1.64
C ASN A 38 -2.25 10.72 1.07
N ASP A 39 -2.05 10.92 -0.23
CA ASP A 39 -2.05 12.27 -0.82
C ASP A 39 -3.42 12.98 -0.76
N PRO A 40 -4.55 12.32 -1.09
CA PRO A 40 -5.85 12.98 -1.06
C PRO A 40 -6.31 13.40 0.34
N GLN A 41 -5.88 12.69 1.40
CA GLN A 41 -6.30 13.01 2.77
C GLN A 41 -5.60 14.27 3.28
N VAL A 42 -4.35 14.53 2.87
CA VAL A 42 -3.62 15.74 3.24
C VAL A 42 -4.33 16.96 2.70
N GLU A 43 -4.66 16.98 1.42
CA GLU A 43 -5.36 18.08 0.76
C GLU A 43 -6.72 18.39 1.41
N ILE A 44 -7.50 17.34 1.72
CA ILE A 44 -8.80 17.51 2.38
C ILE A 44 -8.61 18.06 3.80
N ALA A 45 -7.65 17.55 4.58
CA ALA A 45 -7.40 18.02 5.93
C ALA A 45 -6.95 19.49 5.94
N GLU A 46 -6.06 19.88 5.03
CA GLU A 46 -5.59 21.26 4.88
C GLU A 46 -6.74 22.21 4.53
N GLY A 47 -7.64 21.81 3.62
CA GLY A 47 -8.82 22.60 3.29
C GLY A 47 -9.77 22.83 4.48
N VAL A 48 -9.97 21.79 5.30
CA VAL A 48 -10.78 21.93 6.55
C VAL A 48 -10.09 22.83 7.57
N ILE A 49 -8.77 22.69 7.74
CA ILE A 49 -7.99 23.54 8.65
C ILE A 49 -8.04 25.00 8.23
N GLU A 50 -7.92 25.27 6.94
CA GLU A 50 -8.03 26.62 6.42
C GLU A 50 -9.40 27.22 6.71
N ALA A 51 -10.48 26.49 6.49
CA ALA A 51 -11.84 26.93 6.80
C ALA A 51 -12.04 27.18 8.30
N LEU A 52 -11.51 26.30 9.17
CA LEU A 52 -11.53 26.52 10.64
C LEU A 52 -10.73 27.76 11.06
N ASN A 53 -9.57 27.98 10.47
CA ASN A 53 -8.74 29.16 10.72
C ASN A 53 -9.40 30.46 10.22
N GLN A 54 -10.28 30.37 9.24
CA GLN A 54 -11.13 31.50 8.78
C GLN A 54 -12.37 31.71 9.66
N GLY A 55 -12.53 30.92 10.71
CA GLY A 55 -13.61 31.05 11.68
C GLY A 55 -14.85 30.22 11.35
N GLN A 56 -14.76 29.24 10.48
CA GLN A 56 -15.86 28.31 10.29
C GLN A 56 -16.06 27.43 11.52
N ASP A 57 -17.32 27.22 11.90
CA ASP A 57 -17.70 26.42 13.06
C ASP A 57 -17.26 24.95 12.83
N PRO A 58 -16.54 24.31 13.78
CA PRO A 58 -16.22 22.90 13.72
C PRO A 58 -17.43 21.98 13.48
N GLU A 59 -18.62 22.32 14.01
CA GLU A 59 -19.85 21.55 13.81
C GLU A 59 -20.36 21.57 12.35
N ALA A 60 -19.96 22.57 11.57
CA ALA A 60 -20.36 22.72 10.17
C ALA A 60 -19.82 21.61 9.25
N PHE A 61 -18.82 20.87 9.70
CA PHE A 61 -18.27 19.71 8.97
C PHE A 61 -19.05 18.40 9.20
N SER A 62 -20.15 18.46 9.92
CA SER A 62 -21.09 17.34 10.03
C SER A 62 -21.84 17.11 8.72
N SER A 63 -21.89 15.86 8.27
CA SER A 63 -22.71 15.48 7.12
C SER A 63 -24.13 15.13 7.58
N MET A 64 -25.15 15.60 6.85
CA MET A 64 -26.53 15.15 7.05
C MET A 64 -26.71 13.64 6.80
N SER A 65 -25.85 13.05 6.00
CA SER A 65 -25.80 11.61 5.71
C SER A 65 -24.37 11.13 5.80
N PRO A 66 -23.87 10.87 7.03
CA PRO A 66 -22.50 10.41 7.20
C PRO A 66 -22.32 9.05 6.51
N THR A 67 -21.18 8.90 5.81
CA THR A 67 -20.86 7.67 5.11
C THR A 67 -20.48 6.58 6.10
N ASP A 68 -20.90 5.35 5.85
CA ASP A 68 -20.44 4.19 6.62
C ASP A 68 -18.97 3.88 6.30
N MET A 69 -18.08 4.04 7.28
CA MET A 69 -16.65 3.81 7.12
C MET A 69 -16.31 2.38 6.69
N GLU A 70 -17.11 1.41 7.07
CA GLU A 70 -16.92 0.01 6.70
C GLU A 70 -17.16 -0.24 5.22
N LYS A 71 -18.10 0.50 4.60
CA LYS A 71 -18.56 0.28 3.23
C LYS A 71 -17.96 1.26 2.24
N SER A 72 -17.76 2.52 2.66
CA SER A 72 -17.29 3.60 1.79
C SER A 72 -15.81 3.47 1.46
N LEU A 73 -15.47 3.80 0.22
CA LEU A 73 -14.10 4.01 -0.25
C LEU A 73 -13.75 5.51 -0.36
N SER A 74 -14.73 6.37 -0.16
CA SER A 74 -14.54 7.83 -0.23
C SER A 74 -13.68 8.30 0.94
N PRO A 75 -12.85 9.32 0.75
CA PRO A 75 -12.18 9.99 1.84
C PRO A 75 -13.21 10.65 2.77
N PHE A 76 -12.85 10.79 4.02
CA PHE A 76 -13.70 11.38 5.06
C PHE A 76 -12.87 12.29 5.97
N VAL A 77 -13.57 13.12 6.72
CA VAL A 77 -13.00 14.03 7.72
C VAL A 77 -13.72 13.84 9.06
N ILE A 78 -12.98 13.98 10.15
CA ILE A 78 -13.49 14.07 11.51
C ILE A 78 -12.77 15.22 12.21
N VAL A 79 -13.53 16.08 12.86
CA VAL A 79 -13.01 17.15 13.69
C VAL A 79 -13.15 16.74 15.15
N PHE A 80 -12.07 16.91 15.91
CA PHE A 80 -12.00 16.62 17.34
C PHE A 80 -11.70 17.89 18.12
N ASP A 81 -12.18 17.96 19.34
CA ASP A 81 -11.78 18.96 20.29
C ASP A 81 -10.33 18.76 20.79
N LYS A 82 -9.86 19.67 21.66
CA LYS A 82 -8.52 19.59 22.27
C LYS A 82 -8.30 18.33 23.12
N ASP A 83 -9.37 17.73 23.63
CA ASP A 83 -9.35 16.56 24.51
C ASP A 83 -9.46 15.24 23.71
N GLY A 84 -9.62 15.35 22.37
CA GLY A 84 -9.73 14.21 21.45
C GLY A 84 -11.14 13.64 21.36
N ASN A 85 -12.18 14.37 21.79
CA ASN A 85 -13.56 13.98 21.59
C ASN A 85 -14.02 14.40 20.20
N GLY A 86 -14.78 13.54 19.51
CA GLY A 86 -15.32 13.85 18.18
C GLY A 86 -16.40 14.93 18.26
N VAL A 87 -16.20 16.04 17.54
CA VAL A 87 -17.14 17.16 17.43
C VAL A 87 -18.05 16.97 16.21
N SER A 88 -17.45 16.70 15.06
CA SER A 88 -18.16 16.57 13.80
C SER A 88 -17.44 15.63 12.83
N GLY A 89 -18.10 15.20 11.78
CA GLY A 89 -17.46 14.40 10.75
C GLY A 89 -18.39 13.99 9.62
N THR A 90 -17.78 13.55 8.52
CA THR A 90 -18.49 13.10 7.31
C THR A 90 -18.67 11.58 7.27
N THR A 91 -18.23 10.87 8.31
CA THR A 91 -18.28 9.41 8.39
C THR A 91 -18.77 8.92 9.74
N GLN A 92 -19.23 7.67 9.76
CA GLN A 92 -19.61 6.96 10.98
C GLN A 92 -19.16 5.50 10.91
N LEU A 93 -18.99 4.89 12.07
CA LEU A 93 -18.79 3.46 12.24
C LEU A 93 -19.74 2.98 13.32
N ASP A 94 -20.60 2.03 12.99
CA ASP A 94 -21.66 1.51 13.91
C ASP A 94 -22.53 2.65 14.52
N GLY A 95 -22.78 3.72 13.73
CA GLY A 95 -23.62 4.87 14.12
C GLY A 95 -22.93 5.92 14.99
N GLN A 96 -21.61 5.83 15.21
CA GLN A 96 -20.83 6.77 16.01
C GLN A 96 -19.64 7.33 15.24
N LEU A 97 -19.13 8.50 15.65
CA LEU A 97 -17.87 9.03 15.14
C LEU A 97 -16.72 8.14 15.65
N PRO A 98 -15.95 7.52 14.73
CA PRO A 98 -14.83 6.69 15.15
C PRO A 98 -13.67 7.55 15.68
N THR A 99 -13.09 7.13 16.80
CA THR A 99 -11.99 7.83 17.47
C THR A 99 -10.72 6.99 17.37
N PRO A 100 -9.60 7.58 16.91
CA PRO A 100 -8.32 6.89 16.90
C PRO A 100 -7.78 6.67 18.33
N PRO A 101 -6.76 5.81 18.52
CA PRO A 101 -6.13 5.62 19.82
C PRO A 101 -5.56 6.93 20.38
N LYS A 102 -5.65 7.15 21.69
CA LYS A 102 -5.25 8.41 22.35
C LYS A 102 -3.82 8.84 22.07
N ASN A 103 -2.89 7.91 21.99
CA ASN A 103 -1.48 8.18 21.67
C ASN A 103 -1.27 8.86 20.31
N VAL A 104 -2.24 8.80 19.41
CA VAL A 104 -2.18 9.50 18.12
C VAL A 104 -2.22 11.00 18.31
N PHE A 105 -3.09 11.50 19.20
CA PHE A 105 -3.22 12.93 19.49
C PHE A 105 -1.96 13.50 20.15
N ASP A 106 -1.28 12.71 20.98
CA ASP A 106 -0.04 13.11 21.68
C ASP A 106 1.14 13.25 20.70
N SER A 107 1.11 12.53 19.57
CA SER A 107 2.19 12.44 18.59
C SER A 107 2.03 13.37 17.38
N VAL A 108 1.04 14.27 17.39
CA VAL A 108 0.77 15.16 16.25
C VAL A 108 1.86 16.20 16.08
N ASP A 109 2.55 16.17 14.93
CA ASP A 109 3.45 17.23 14.51
C ASP A 109 2.62 18.50 14.17
N ASN A 110 3.00 19.63 14.80
CA ASN A 110 2.26 20.89 14.65
C ASN A 110 2.39 21.52 13.25
N VAL A 111 3.36 21.10 12.43
CA VAL A 111 3.65 21.72 11.14
C VAL A 111 3.27 20.81 9.97
N LYS A 112 3.58 19.51 10.07
CA LYS A 112 3.43 18.57 8.94
C LYS A 112 2.27 17.60 9.10
N GLY A 113 1.61 17.62 10.27
CA GLY A 113 0.66 16.58 10.64
C GLY A 113 1.34 15.22 10.84
N SER A 114 0.60 14.26 11.31
CA SER A 114 1.08 12.89 11.51
C SER A 114 0.28 11.90 10.66
N LYS A 115 1.00 11.11 9.85
CA LYS A 115 0.41 10.05 9.00
C LYS A 115 0.46 8.73 9.74
N PHE A 116 -0.66 8.01 9.79
CA PHE A 116 -0.75 6.71 10.44
C PHE A 116 -1.81 5.83 9.79
N SER A 117 -1.74 4.53 10.07
CA SER A 117 -2.80 3.60 9.72
C SER A 117 -3.34 2.96 10.98
N TRP A 118 -4.65 2.81 11.05
CA TRP A 118 -5.32 2.21 12.19
C TRP A 118 -6.47 1.30 11.76
N GLN A 119 -6.98 0.53 12.69
CA GLN A 119 -8.05 -0.43 12.45
C GLN A 119 -9.11 -0.28 13.54
N PRO A 120 -10.11 0.61 13.32
CA PRO A 120 -11.16 0.85 14.32
C PRO A 120 -12.05 -0.37 14.56
N LYS A 121 -12.16 -1.27 13.57
CA LYS A 121 -12.94 -2.51 13.62
C LYS A 121 -12.21 -3.59 12.82
N ALA A 122 -12.37 -4.85 13.20
CA ALA A 122 -11.80 -5.96 12.45
C ALA A 122 -12.19 -5.89 10.96
N GLY A 123 -11.20 -5.91 10.06
CA GLY A 123 -11.39 -5.79 8.61
C GLY A 123 -11.52 -4.35 8.08
N VAL A 124 -11.66 -3.34 8.94
CA VAL A 124 -11.75 -1.92 8.54
C VAL A 124 -10.40 -1.25 8.78
N ARG A 125 -9.54 -1.21 7.76
CA ARG A 125 -8.23 -0.55 7.83
C ARG A 125 -8.27 0.80 7.13
N ILE A 126 -7.79 1.81 7.82
CA ILE A 126 -7.84 3.21 7.40
C ILE A 126 -6.42 3.78 7.37
N ALA A 127 -6.08 4.45 6.27
CA ALA A 127 -4.96 5.38 6.22
C ALA A 127 -5.47 6.76 6.62
N SER A 128 -4.81 7.40 7.55
CA SER A 128 -5.23 8.69 8.07
C SER A 128 -4.05 9.66 8.20
N VAL A 129 -4.37 10.92 8.10
CA VAL A 129 -3.50 12.03 8.48
C VAL A 129 -4.24 12.85 9.52
N ILE A 130 -3.55 13.29 10.56
CA ILE A 130 -4.09 14.15 11.62
C ILE A 130 -3.25 15.40 11.74
N PHE A 131 -3.91 16.54 11.86
CA PHE A 131 -3.31 17.84 12.08
C PHE A 131 -3.92 18.49 13.30
N ARG A 132 -3.18 19.37 13.95
CA ARG A 132 -3.70 20.27 14.96
C ARG A 132 -4.17 21.56 14.31
N TYR A 133 -5.32 22.11 14.73
CA TYR A 133 -5.78 23.43 14.34
C TYR A 133 -5.92 24.35 15.56
N LYS A 134 -5.82 25.66 15.31
CA LYS A 134 -6.11 26.73 16.26
C LYS A 134 -6.89 27.81 15.55
N ALA A 135 -8.19 27.81 15.75
CA ALA A 135 -9.06 28.82 15.16
C ALA A 135 -9.10 30.07 16.06
N PRO A 136 -8.96 31.30 15.49
CA PRO A 136 -9.08 32.51 16.23
C PRO A 136 -10.51 32.67 16.77
N ALA A 137 -10.65 33.47 17.82
CA ALA A 137 -11.96 33.92 18.30
C ALA A 137 -12.64 34.75 17.22
N ILE A 138 -13.88 34.41 16.85
CA ILE A 138 -14.64 35.07 15.79
C ILE A 138 -15.22 36.39 16.33
N ASP A 139 -15.53 36.44 17.62
CA ASP A 139 -16.15 37.56 18.34
C ASP A 139 -15.45 37.84 19.65
N VAL A 140 -15.66 39.03 20.21
CA VAL A 140 -15.16 39.46 21.52
C VAL A 140 -15.65 38.55 22.66
N SER A 141 -16.74 37.82 22.43
CA SER A 141 -17.35 36.89 23.38
C SER A 141 -17.00 35.40 23.10
N SER A 142 -16.37 35.10 21.99
CA SER A 142 -15.98 33.74 21.64
C SER A 142 -14.56 33.44 22.14
N THR A 143 -14.33 32.21 22.58
CA THR A 143 -12.97 31.71 22.89
C THR A 143 -12.35 31.08 21.65
N PRO A 144 -11.03 31.27 21.44
CA PRO A 144 -10.32 30.54 20.40
C PRO A 144 -10.57 29.03 20.55
N SER A 145 -10.94 28.37 19.46
CA SER A 145 -11.10 26.92 19.47
C SER A 145 -9.82 26.23 18.97
N GLU A 146 -9.42 25.19 19.65
CA GLU A 146 -8.31 24.34 19.22
C GLU A 146 -8.71 22.87 19.28
N GLY A 147 -8.09 22.08 18.43
CA GLY A 147 -8.37 20.66 18.35
C GLY A 147 -7.60 19.99 17.23
N TYR A 148 -8.20 18.95 16.69
CA TYR A 148 -7.55 18.14 15.66
C TYR A 148 -8.50 17.91 14.48
N VAL A 149 -7.93 17.89 13.29
CA VAL A 149 -8.60 17.46 12.04
C VAL A 149 -7.96 16.17 11.60
N LEU A 150 -8.75 15.11 11.48
CA LEU A 150 -8.36 13.83 10.95
C LEU A 150 -9.03 13.64 9.60
N ALA A 151 -8.24 13.47 8.54
CA ALA A 151 -8.74 12.99 7.28
C ALA A 151 -8.29 11.54 7.06
N GLY A 152 -9.18 10.70 6.55
CA GLY A 152 -8.90 9.29 6.37
C GLY A 152 -9.55 8.70 5.11
N LYS A 153 -9.03 7.56 4.68
CA LYS A 153 -9.55 6.77 3.57
C LYS A 153 -9.37 5.28 3.82
N SER A 154 -10.34 4.47 3.39
CA SER A 154 -10.25 3.01 3.45
C SER A 154 -9.06 2.48 2.65
N LEU A 155 -8.25 1.61 3.25
CA LEU A 155 -7.15 0.88 2.60
C LEU A 155 -7.63 -0.35 1.82
N ARG A 156 -8.91 -0.68 1.86
CA ARG A 156 -9.46 -1.89 1.21
C ARG A 156 -9.12 -1.96 -0.28
N GLU A 157 -9.22 -0.85 -1.01
CA GLU A 157 -8.85 -0.80 -2.43
C GLU A 157 -7.35 -0.99 -2.63
N VAL A 158 -6.52 -0.36 -1.80
CA VAL A 158 -5.06 -0.48 -1.87
C VAL A 158 -4.62 -1.90 -1.52
N ASP A 159 -5.19 -2.49 -0.47
CA ASP A 159 -4.92 -3.87 -0.06
C ASP A 159 -5.32 -4.86 -1.18
N ALA A 160 -6.46 -4.65 -1.85
CA ALA A 160 -6.89 -5.46 -2.99
C ALA A 160 -5.91 -5.33 -4.19
N ARG A 161 -5.45 -4.11 -4.49
CA ARG A 161 -4.45 -3.87 -5.55
C ARG A 161 -3.11 -4.53 -5.23
N ILE A 162 -2.66 -4.47 -3.97
CA ILE A 162 -1.43 -5.14 -3.52
C ILE A 162 -1.56 -6.66 -3.64
N GLN A 163 -2.71 -7.23 -3.26
CA GLN A 163 -2.96 -8.67 -3.42
C GLN A 163 -2.95 -9.09 -4.90
N ASN A 164 -3.55 -8.29 -5.78
CA ASN A 164 -3.51 -8.57 -7.21
C ASN A 164 -2.10 -8.45 -7.78
N LEU A 165 -1.33 -7.43 -7.37
CA LEU A 165 0.09 -7.30 -7.73
C LEU A 165 0.88 -8.54 -7.30
N MET A 166 0.69 -9.02 -6.08
CA MET A 166 1.34 -10.23 -5.56
C MET A 166 1.01 -11.46 -6.42
N LYS A 167 -0.27 -11.67 -6.76
CA LYS A 167 -0.70 -12.80 -7.60
C LYS A 167 -0.08 -12.72 -8.99
N LEU A 168 -0.13 -11.57 -9.65
CA LEU A 168 0.44 -11.37 -10.98
C LEU A 168 1.96 -11.58 -10.98
N THR A 169 2.65 -11.03 -9.99
CA THR A 169 4.11 -11.20 -9.82
C THR A 169 4.47 -12.67 -9.61
N ALA A 170 3.72 -13.39 -8.78
CA ALA A 170 3.94 -14.82 -8.53
C ALA A 170 3.72 -15.67 -9.80
N VAL A 171 2.66 -15.41 -10.56
CA VAL A 171 2.39 -16.10 -11.82
C VAL A 171 3.51 -15.82 -12.83
N ALA A 172 3.90 -14.57 -13.02
CA ALA A 172 4.97 -14.19 -13.93
C ALA A 172 6.32 -14.83 -13.53
N TRP A 173 6.62 -14.89 -12.25
CA TRP A 173 7.81 -15.55 -11.71
C TRP A 173 7.83 -17.05 -12.03
N VAL A 174 6.70 -17.76 -11.82
CA VAL A 174 6.60 -19.20 -12.17
C VAL A 174 6.79 -19.41 -13.66
N ILE A 175 6.17 -18.58 -14.52
CA ILE A 175 6.32 -18.67 -15.97
C ILE A 175 7.79 -18.46 -16.37
N ALA A 176 8.46 -17.44 -15.79
CA ALA A 176 9.87 -17.17 -16.05
C ALA A 176 10.78 -18.35 -15.67
N LEU A 177 10.53 -18.99 -14.52
CA LEU A 177 11.26 -20.19 -14.13
C LEU A 177 11.05 -21.35 -15.09
N LEU A 178 9.82 -21.58 -15.52
CA LEU A 178 9.52 -22.65 -16.49
C LEU A 178 10.18 -22.40 -17.86
N LEU A 179 10.22 -21.14 -18.32
CA LEU A 179 10.90 -20.76 -19.56
C LEU A 179 12.41 -20.99 -19.45
N VAL A 180 13.05 -20.56 -18.36
CA VAL A 180 14.48 -20.81 -18.15
C VAL A 180 14.78 -22.30 -18.09
N TRP A 181 13.96 -23.06 -17.36
CA TRP A 181 14.12 -24.51 -17.28
C TRP A 181 13.98 -25.19 -18.66
N GLY A 182 12.94 -24.80 -19.43
CA GLY A 182 12.73 -25.29 -20.80
C GLY A 182 13.89 -24.96 -21.75
N LEU A 183 14.40 -23.73 -21.69
CA LEU A 183 15.56 -23.30 -22.49
C LEU A 183 16.81 -24.12 -22.16
N ILE A 184 17.09 -24.37 -20.88
CA ILE A 184 18.24 -25.20 -20.47
C ILE A 184 18.09 -26.63 -21.02
N LEU A 185 16.90 -27.20 -20.97
CA LEU A 185 16.65 -28.54 -21.54
C LEU A 185 16.87 -28.57 -23.06
N LEU A 186 16.39 -27.57 -23.80
CA LEU A 186 16.58 -27.46 -25.25
C LEU A 186 18.06 -27.35 -25.64
N VAL A 187 18.81 -26.51 -24.92
CA VAL A 187 20.25 -26.32 -25.17
C VAL A 187 21.00 -27.61 -24.88
N ASN A 188 20.66 -28.35 -23.82
CA ASN A 188 21.30 -29.60 -23.49
C ASN A 188 21.00 -30.71 -24.51
N ARG A 189 19.76 -30.75 -25.04
CA ARG A 189 19.41 -31.70 -26.11
C ARG A 189 20.23 -31.44 -27.38
N LYS A 190 20.32 -30.18 -27.84
CA LYS A 190 21.15 -29.85 -29.01
C LYS A 190 22.62 -30.20 -28.84
N LYS A 191 23.19 -30.01 -27.65
CA LYS A 191 24.57 -30.39 -27.36
C LYS A 191 24.80 -31.91 -27.49
N GLN A 192 23.82 -32.73 -27.10
CA GLN A 192 23.93 -34.17 -27.20
C GLN A 192 23.86 -34.62 -28.67
N GLU A 193 22.98 -34.05 -29.50
CA GLU A 193 22.86 -34.36 -30.93
C GLU A 193 24.17 -34.04 -31.65
N MET A 194 24.79 -32.87 -31.41
CA MET A 194 26.08 -32.52 -32.04
C MET A 194 27.25 -33.42 -31.60
N HIS A 195 27.21 -33.96 -30.39
CA HIS A 195 28.27 -34.87 -29.89
C HIS A 195 28.17 -36.25 -30.55
N VAL A 196 26.94 -36.72 -30.81
CA VAL A 196 26.69 -38.00 -31.48
C VAL A 196 27.06 -37.93 -32.98
N GLU A 197 26.81 -36.80 -33.63
CA GLU A 197 27.17 -36.58 -35.04
C GLU A 197 28.70 -36.48 -35.24
N GLY A 198 29.42 -35.80 -34.30
CA GLY A 198 30.87 -35.68 -34.32
C GLY A 198 31.59 -37.03 -34.14
N GLU A 199 31.07 -37.90 -33.26
CA GLU A 199 31.65 -39.20 -32.97
C GLU A 199 31.46 -40.18 -34.14
N ASN A 200 30.38 -40.05 -34.93
CA ASN A 200 30.14 -40.86 -36.15
C ASN A 200 31.00 -40.43 -37.35
N HIS A 201 31.53 -39.22 -37.40
CA HIS A 201 32.43 -38.74 -38.45
C HIS A 201 33.90 -39.05 -38.19
N GLU A 202 34.30 -39.32 -36.95
CA GLU A 202 35.69 -39.57 -36.57
C GLU A 202 36.10 -41.05 -36.61
N ASN A 203 35.18 -41.99 -36.89
CA ASN A 203 35.48 -43.42 -37.00
C ASN A 203 35.08 -44.03 -38.35
N PRO A 204 35.76 -43.72 -39.48
CA PRO A 204 35.49 -44.30 -40.78
C PRO A 204 36.14 -45.69 -41.02
N ASN A 205 36.79 -46.30 -40.04
CA ASN A 205 37.53 -47.57 -40.18
C ASN A 205 37.03 -48.67 -39.25
N HIS A 206 35.88 -49.22 -39.60
CA HIS A 206 35.55 -50.62 -39.29
C HIS A 206 34.81 -51.24 -40.49
N VAL A 207 35.62 -51.66 -41.49
CA VAL A 207 35.31 -52.75 -42.44
C VAL A 207 36.45 -53.70 -42.33
#